data_0edbda2c3c92b2cb98da3fbf68d44ff1
#
_entry.id   0edbda2c3c92b2cb98da3fbf68d44ff1
#
_cell.length_a   1.000
_cell.length_b   1.000
_cell.length_c   1.000
_cell.angle_alpha   90.00
_cell.angle_beta   90.00
_cell.angle_gamma   90.00
#
_symmetry.space_group_name_H-M   'P 1'
#
loop_
_entity.id
_entity.type
_entity.pdbx_description
1 polymer ?
#
loop_
_entity_poly.entity_id
_entity_poly.type
_entity_poly.pdbx_seq_one_letter_code
_entity_poly.pdbx_strand_id
1 'polypeptide(L)'
;MKMPIWYALGLWILWMLQFILFRPKQKSTPIKTAPNFRWGIVLQILGHWAILLPAVKSWAQPIPPWRIAAGAVFGLVGIWLASSGIRHLGKQWQVKAAINDDHELVTSGPYQIVRHPIYASMFAMYITSAILLGRLP
;
A
#
# COMPACT_ATOMS: atom_id res chain seq x y z
N MET A 1 16.29 6.99 -19.33
CA MET A 1 15.47 8.00 -18.63
C MET A 1 15.89 8.00 -17.17
N LYS A 2 16.36 9.13 -16.62
CA LYS A 2 16.99 9.24 -15.28
C LYS A 2 15.98 9.45 -14.11
N MET A 3 14.79 8.82 -14.11
CA MET A 3 13.77 9.19 -13.13
C MET A 3 13.02 8.01 -12.43
N PRO A 4 13.66 6.87 -12.09
CA PRO A 4 12.89 5.77 -11.47
C PRO A 4 12.40 6.11 -10.06
N ILE A 5 13.17 6.90 -9.29
CA ILE A 5 12.80 7.23 -7.90
C ILE A 5 11.59 8.18 -7.85
N TRP A 6 11.55 9.19 -8.72
CA TRP A 6 10.41 10.12 -8.75
C TRP A 6 9.13 9.43 -9.19
N TYR A 7 9.25 8.47 -10.11
CA TYR A 7 8.13 7.66 -10.56
C TYR A 7 7.61 6.74 -9.44
N ALA A 8 8.52 6.05 -8.73
CA ALA A 8 8.17 5.24 -7.59
C ALA A 8 7.53 6.07 -6.47
N LEU A 9 8.10 7.24 -6.14
CA LEU A 9 7.55 8.16 -5.15
C LEU A 9 6.16 8.66 -5.54
N GLY A 10 5.94 9.00 -6.81
CA GLY A 10 4.63 9.41 -7.32
C GLY A 10 3.56 8.32 -7.10
N LEU A 11 3.87 7.06 -7.42
CA LEU A 11 2.98 5.93 -7.18
C LEU A 11 2.69 5.73 -5.69
N TRP A 12 3.70 5.87 -4.82
CA TRP A 12 3.52 5.78 -3.37
C TRP A 12 2.66 6.92 -2.82
N ILE A 13 2.85 8.15 -3.31
CA ILE A 13 2.03 9.31 -2.92
C ILE A 13 0.58 9.05 -3.33
N LEU A 14 0.32 8.61 -4.55
CA LEU A 14 -1.02 8.28 -5.03
C LEU A 14 -1.67 7.17 -4.21
N TRP A 15 -0.88 6.14 -3.83
CA TRP A 15 -1.36 5.06 -2.98
C TRP A 15 -1.68 5.55 -1.56
N MET A 16 -0.80 6.36 -0.95
CA MET A 16 -1.02 6.93 0.40
C MET A 16 -2.19 7.92 0.45
N LEU A 17 -2.38 8.71 -0.61
CA LEU A 17 -3.43 9.73 -0.69
C LEU A 17 -4.82 9.13 -0.48
N GLN A 18 -5.06 7.90 -0.91
CA GLN A 18 -6.34 7.22 -0.76
C GLN A 18 -6.73 7.02 0.71
N PHE A 19 -5.77 6.69 1.59
CA PHE A 19 -6.00 6.52 3.03
C PHE A 19 -6.35 7.85 3.72
N ILE A 20 -5.96 8.96 3.12
CA ILE A 20 -6.30 10.31 3.58
C ILE A 20 -7.69 10.71 3.05
N LEU A 21 -7.94 10.49 1.76
CA LEU A 21 -9.19 10.88 1.10
C LEU A 21 -10.41 10.06 1.58
N PHE A 22 -10.20 8.75 1.81
CA PHE A 22 -11.26 7.85 2.26
C PHE A 22 -11.27 7.65 3.77
N ARG A 23 -10.97 8.70 4.55
CA ARG A 23 -11.09 8.64 6.01
C ARG A 23 -12.53 8.37 6.41
N PRO A 24 -12.76 7.47 7.37
CA PRO A 24 -14.11 7.23 7.89
C PRO A 24 -14.67 8.51 8.50
N LYS A 25 -15.86 8.90 8.07
CA LYS A 25 -16.57 10.09 8.57
C LYS A 25 -17.11 9.88 10.00
N GLN A 26 -17.29 8.63 10.41
CA GLN A 26 -17.87 8.28 11.69
C GLN A 26 -16.77 7.84 12.67
N LYS A 27 -16.69 8.51 13.81
CA LYS A 27 -15.87 8.07 14.95
C LYS A 27 -16.59 6.90 15.63
N SER A 28 -16.31 5.68 15.22
CA SER A 28 -16.72 4.52 16.02
C SER A 28 -15.84 4.44 17.27
N THR A 29 -16.43 4.25 18.44
CA THR A 29 -15.70 3.96 19.66
C THR A 29 -15.21 2.51 19.59
N PRO A 30 -13.90 2.26 19.53
CA PRO A 30 -13.39 0.90 19.46
C PRO A 30 -13.56 0.20 20.81
N ILE A 31 -14.18 -0.99 20.82
CA ILE A 31 -14.31 -1.83 22.02
C ILE A 31 -12.97 -2.43 22.42
N LYS A 32 -12.18 -2.87 21.43
CA LYS A 32 -10.84 -3.45 21.63
C LYS A 32 -9.88 -2.93 20.56
N THR A 33 -8.74 -2.43 20.99
CA THR A 33 -7.61 -2.12 20.11
C THR A 33 -6.51 -3.14 20.35
N ALA A 34 -5.91 -3.66 19.27
CA ALA A 34 -4.74 -4.52 19.39
C ALA A 34 -3.54 -3.72 19.94
N PRO A 35 -2.96 -4.09 21.09
CA PRO A 35 -1.89 -3.28 21.73
C PRO A 35 -0.63 -3.22 20.86
N ASN A 36 -0.41 -4.21 20.03
CA ASN A 36 0.81 -4.38 19.24
C ASN A 36 0.73 -3.82 17.80
N PHE A 37 -0.37 -3.14 17.40
CA PHE A 37 -0.52 -2.63 16.03
C PHE A 37 0.59 -1.64 15.64
N ARG A 38 1.18 -0.93 16.61
CA ARG A 38 2.30 0.02 16.38
C ARG A 38 3.54 -0.68 15.81
N TRP A 39 3.81 -1.91 16.24
CA TRP A 39 4.94 -2.69 15.70
C TRP A 39 4.77 -3.01 14.23
N GLY A 40 3.56 -3.27 13.77
CA GLY A 40 3.27 -3.43 12.34
C GLY A 40 3.63 -2.20 11.51
N ILE A 41 3.32 -1.00 12.02
CA ILE A 41 3.70 0.27 11.37
C ILE A 41 5.23 0.43 11.35
N VAL A 42 5.91 0.16 12.48
CA VAL A 42 7.37 0.25 12.57
C VAL A 42 8.03 -0.71 11.58
N LEU A 43 7.61 -1.97 11.55
CA LEU A 43 8.13 -2.97 10.60
C LEU A 43 7.89 -2.57 9.15
N GLN A 44 6.74 -2.00 8.86
CA GLN A 44 6.42 -1.48 7.52
C GLN A 44 7.35 -0.34 7.12
N ILE A 45 7.59 0.62 8.01
CA ILE A 45 8.53 1.72 7.78
C ILE A 45 9.94 1.19 7.55
N LEU A 46 10.40 0.26 8.39
CA LEU A 46 11.72 -0.37 8.23
C LEU A 46 11.84 -1.12 6.91
N GLY A 47 10.80 -1.86 6.49
CA GLY A 47 10.76 -2.54 5.20
C GLY A 47 10.85 -1.57 4.02
N HIS A 48 10.19 -0.40 4.09
CA HIS A 48 10.34 0.65 3.09
C HIS A 48 11.77 1.19 3.02
N TRP A 49 12.37 1.49 4.15
CA TRP A 49 13.74 1.98 4.21
C TRP A 49 14.74 0.95 3.69
N ALA A 50 14.53 -0.33 4.00
CA ALA A 50 15.38 -1.41 3.49
C ALA A 50 15.40 -1.50 1.96
N ILE A 51 14.30 -1.15 1.28
CA ILE A 51 14.22 -1.10 -0.19
C ILE A 51 14.78 0.23 -0.72
N LEU A 52 14.50 1.35 -0.05
CA LEU A 52 14.87 2.68 -0.52
C LEU A 52 16.37 2.98 -0.34
N LEU A 53 16.99 2.54 0.76
CA LEU A 53 18.41 2.85 1.03
C LEU A 53 19.37 2.35 -0.07
N PRO A 54 19.28 1.09 -0.57
CA PRO A 54 20.08 0.66 -1.70
C PRO A 54 19.76 1.42 -2.99
N ALA A 55 18.51 1.82 -3.16
CA ALA A 55 18.05 2.54 -4.35
C ALA A 55 18.63 3.96 -4.45
N VAL A 56 18.88 4.63 -3.31
CA VAL A 56 19.51 5.96 -3.30
C VAL A 56 20.89 5.93 -3.96
N LYS A 57 21.62 4.81 -3.88
CA LYS A 57 22.94 4.66 -4.53
C LYS A 57 22.85 4.44 -6.05
N SER A 58 21.69 4.03 -6.56
CA SER A 58 21.47 3.71 -7.98
C SER A 58 20.46 4.62 -8.68
N TRP A 59 20.01 5.68 -8.04
CA TRP A 59 18.95 6.58 -8.52
C TRP A 59 19.21 7.25 -9.87
N ALA A 60 20.50 7.41 -10.23
CA ALA A 60 20.92 8.05 -11.47
C ALA A 60 21.09 7.08 -12.65
N GLN A 61 20.93 5.77 -12.44
CA GLN A 61 21.11 4.81 -13.52
C GLN A 61 19.84 4.72 -14.39
N PRO A 62 19.99 4.65 -15.71
CA PRO A 62 18.86 4.43 -16.61
C PRO A 62 18.31 3.02 -16.39
N ILE A 63 16.99 2.92 -16.32
CA ILE A 63 16.30 1.63 -16.24
C ILE A 63 15.67 1.28 -17.59
N PRO A 64 15.63 -0.01 -17.96
CA PRO A 64 15.02 -0.43 -19.19
C PRO A 64 13.51 -0.16 -19.21
N PRO A 65 12.92 0.15 -20.37
CA PRO A 65 11.49 0.54 -20.49
C PRO A 65 10.52 -0.51 -19.94
N TRP A 66 10.84 -1.80 -20.08
CA TRP A 66 9.99 -2.88 -19.54
C TRP A 66 9.81 -2.82 -18.02
N ARG A 67 10.85 -2.37 -17.27
CA ARG A 67 10.77 -2.21 -15.82
C ARG A 67 9.83 -1.07 -15.45
N ILE A 68 9.81 0.00 -16.25
CA ILE A 68 8.85 1.10 -16.05
C ILE A 68 7.42 0.58 -16.28
N ALA A 69 7.20 -0.16 -17.36
CA ALA A 69 5.90 -0.73 -17.67
C ALA A 69 5.45 -1.73 -16.59
N ALA A 70 6.31 -2.66 -16.19
CA ALA A 70 6.00 -3.63 -15.14
C ALA A 70 5.71 -2.94 -13.79
N GLY A 71 6.55 -1.97 -13.39
CA GLY A 71 6.34 -1.20 -12.18
C GLY A 71 5.02 -0.40 -12.21
N ALA A 72 4.65 0.15 -13.37
CA ALA A 72 3.36 0.82 -13.55
C ALA A 72 2.20 -0.14 -13.35
N VAL A 73 2.24 -1.32 -13.95
CA VAL A 73 1.18 -2.33 -13.82
C VAL A 73 0.99 -2.71 -12.34
N PHE A 74 2.06 -3.11 -11.64
CA PHE A 74 1.95 -3.48 -10.23
C PHE A 74 1.52 -2.30 -9.35
N GLY A 75 2.02 -1.09 -9.61
CA GLY A 75 1.64 0.11 -8.89
C GLY A 75 0.15 0.45 -9.05
N LEU A 76 -0.36 0.40 -10.29
CA LEU A 76 -1.78 0.64 -10.58
C LEU A 76 -2.69 -0.44 -9.98
N VAL A 77 -2.27 -1.70 -10.03
CA VAL A 77 -2.99 -2.80 -9.35
C VAL A 77 -3.02 -2.56 -7.84
N GLY A 78 -1.91 -2.16 -7.23
CA GLY A 78 -1.86 -1.81 -5.81
C GLY A 78 -2.80 -0.65 -5.47
N ILE A 79 -2.79 0.42 -6.25
CA ILE A 79 -3.69 1.56 -6.09
C ILE A 79 -5.15 1.15 -6.23
N TRP A 80 -5.48 0.33 -7.22
CA TRP A 80 -6.83 -0.17 -7.45
C TRP A 80 -7.31 -1.07 -6.29
N LEU A 81 -6.48 -2.01 -5.82
CA LEU A 81 -6.80 -2.89 -4.70
C LEU A 81 -7.05 -2.10 -3.41
N ALA A 82 -6.22 -1.10 -3.11
CA ALA A 82 -6.40 -0.23 -1.95
C ALA A 82 -7.72 0.55 -2.04
N SER A 83 -7.95 1.23 -3.18
CA SER A 83 -9.18 2.00 -3.42
C SER A 83 -10.42 1.15 -3.28
N SER A 84 -10.43 0.01 -3.96
CA SER A 84 -11.57 -0.90 -3.97
C SER A 84 -11.78 -1.51 -2.58
N GLY A 85 -10.70 -1.93 -1.90
CA GLY A 85 -10.77 -2.47 -0.54
C GLY A 85 -11.35 -1.47 0.46
N ILE A 86 -10.86 -0.24 0.46
CA ILE A 86 -11.35 0.82 1.36
C ILE A 86 -12.81 1.15 1.10
N ARG A 87 -13.23 1.26 -0.17
CA ARG A 87 -14.62 1.56 -0.52
C ARG A 87 -15.60 0.47 -0.08
N HIS A 88 -15.22 -0.81 -0.23
CA HIS A 88 -16.06 -1.93 0.18
C HIS A 88 -16.13 -2.10 1.70
N LEU A 89 -15.07 -1.72 2.44
CA LEU A 89 -15.13 -1.63 3.90
C LEU A 89 -16.06 -0.52 4.38
N GLY A 90 -16.16 0.58 3.63
CA GLY A 90 -17.07 1.68 3.94
C GLY A 90 -16.90 2.18 5.38
N LYS A 91 -17.97 2.07 6.18
CA LYS A 91 -17.99 2.49 7.59
C LYS A 91 -17.06 1.68 8.49
N GLN A 92 -16.70 0.46 8.10
CA GLN A 92 -15.84 -0.43 8.86
C GLN A 92 -14.34 -0.14 8.63
N TRP A 93 -14.03 0.71 7.65
CA TRP A 93 -12.66 1.12 7.39
C TRP A 93 -12.09 1.92 8.57
N GLN A 94 -10.98 1.43 9.12
CA GLN A 94 -10.22 2.13 10.15
C GLN A 94 -8.73 1.81 10.04
N VAL A 95 -7.89 2.80 10.38
CA VAL A 95 -6.42 2.63 10.36
C VAL A 95 -5.94 1.78 11.54
N LYS A 96 -6.68 1.79 12.65
CA LYS A 96 -6.33 1.02 13.84
C LYS A 96 -6.93 -0.39 13.75
N ALA A 97 -6.17 -1.39 14.16
CA ALA A 97 -6.70 -2.73 14.34
C ALA A 97 -7.63 -2.73 15.58
N ALA A 98 -8.92 -2.52 15.35
CA ALA A 98 -9.94 -2.45 16.38
C ALA A 98 -11.22 -3.15 15.91
N ILE A 99 -11.97 -3.70 16.85
CA ILE A 99 -13.28 -4.31 16.63
C ILE A 99 -14.33 -3.34 17.16
N ASN A 100 -15.31 -3.03 16.34
CA ASN A 100 -16.48 -2.21 16.69
C ASN A 100 -17.69 -3.10 16.99
N ASP A 101 -18.69 -2.55 17.71
CA ASP A 101 -19.94 -3.25 18.03
C ASP A 101 -20.69 -3.76 16.80
N ASP A 102 -20.68 -2.96 15.71
CA ASP A 102 -21.36 -3.26 14.43
C ASP A 102 -20.42 -3.91 13.40
N HIS A 103 -19.57 -4.85 13.86
CA HIS A 103 -18.59 -5.47 12.96
C HIS A 103 -19.24 -6.52 12.05
N GLU A 104 -19.42 -6.19 10.79
CA GLU A 104 -19.91 -7.09 9.75
C GLU A 104 -18.76 -7.59 8.87
N LEU A 105 -18.81 -8.87 8.50
CA LEU A 105 -17.82 -9.45 7.59
C LEU A 105 -18.08 -8.99 6.16
N VAL A 106 -17.19 -8.16 5.61
CA VAL A 106 -17.25 -7.72 4.22
C VAL A 106 -16.72 -8.82 3.31
N THR A 107 -17.61 -9.34 2.46
CA THR A 107 -17.31 -10.39 1.48
C THR A 107 -17.49 -9.95 0.03
N SER A 108 -17.78 -8.66 -0.22
CA SER A 108 -18.04 -8.09 -1.54
C SER A 108 -16.78 -7.50 -2.19
N GLY A 109 -16.83 -7.31 -3.51
CA GLY A 109 -15.75 -6.71 -4.28
C GLY A 109 -14.43 -7.48 -4.19
N PRO A 110 -13.30 -6.82 -3.93
CA PRO A 110 -11.99 -7.49 -3.88
C PRO A 110 -11.89 -8.52 -2.75
N TYR A 111 -12.76 -8.44 -1.72
CA TYR A 111 -12.80 -9.41 -0.62
C TYR A 111 -13.34 -10.78 -1.03
N GLN A 112 -13.95 -10.92 -2.19
CA GLN A 112 -14.32 -12.22 -2.76
C GLN A 112 -13.09 -13.00 -3.27
N ILE A 113 -12.05 -12.30 -3.68
CA ILE A 113 -10.86 -12.88 -4.31
C ILE A 113 -9.71 -12.94 -3.29
N VAL A 114 -9.52 -11.88 -2.52
CA VAL A 114 -8.41 -11.73 -1.56
C VAL A 114 -8.96 -11.32 -0.20
N ARG A 115 -8.67 -12.11 0.84
CA ARG A 115 -9.14 -11.82 2.21
C ARG A 115 -8.65 -10.47 2.76
N HIS A 116 -7.48 -10.01 2.32
CA HIS A 116 -6.84 -8.77 2.80
C HIS A 116 -6.37 -7.91 1.62
N PRO A 117 -7.29 -7.31 0.84
CA PRO A 117 -6.90 -6.55 -0.36
C PRO A 117 -6.01 -5.34 -0.07
N ILE A 118 -6.14 -4.72 1.11
CA ILE A 118 -5.27 -3.61 1.51
C ILE A 118 -3.83 -4.10 1.73
N TYR A 119 -3.63 -5.25 2.39
CA TYR A 119 -2.28 -5.83 2.54
C TYR A 119 -1.72 -6.32 1.21
N ALA A 120 -2.55 -6.91 0.34
CA ALA A 120 -2.14 -7.28 -1.01
C ALA A 120 -1.74 -6.04 -1.83
N SER A 121 -2.42 -4.91 -1.66
CA SER A 121 -2.05 -3.64 -2.29
C SER A 121 -0.69 -3.13 -1.82
N MET A 122 -0.39 -3.22 -0.53
CA MET A 122 0.93 -2.88 0.02
C MET A 122 2.02 -3.76 -0.59
N PHE A 123 1.76 -5.06 -0.68
CA PHE A 123 2.70 -6.00 -1.30
C PHE A 123 2.96 -5.69 -2.78
N ALA A 124 1.92 -5.33 -3.54
CA ALA A 124 2.06 -4.86 -4.92
C ALA A 124 2.94 -3.60 -5.01
N MET A 125 2.81 -2.66 -4.07
CA MET A 125 3.66 -1.47 -4.00
C MET A 125 5.13 -1.80 -3.66
N TYR A 126 5.39 -2.82 -2.83
CA TYR A 126 6.74 -3.30 -2.57
C TYR A 126 7.37 -3.93 -3.83
N ILE A 127 6.60 -4.76 -4.57
CA ILE A 127 7.03 -5.32 -5.86
C ILE A 127 7.34 -4.18 -6.85
N THR A 128 6.47 -3.16 -6.94
CA THR A 128 6.70 -1.97 -7.74
C THR A 128 8.04 -1.32 -7.41
N SER A 129 8.33 -1.12 -6.13
CA SER A 129 9.58 -0.54 -5.67
C SER A 129 10.79 -1.42 -6.01
N ALA A 130 10.67 -2.73 -5.81
CA ALA A 130 11.74 -3.67 -6.15
C ALA A 130 12.04 -3.69 -7.65
N ILE A 131 11.01 -3.64 -8.51
CA ILE A 131 11.17 -3.59 -9.96
C ILE A 131 11.82 -2.27 -10.40
N LEU A 132 11.35 -1.14 -9.86
CA LEU A 132 11.82 0.18 -10.29
C LEU A 132 13.19 0.54 -9.71
N LEU A 133 13.48 0.17 -8.47
CA LEU A 133 14.61 0.63 -7.71
C LEU A 133 15.62 -0.49 -7.41
N GLY A 134 15.21 -1.76 -7.51
CA GLY A 134 16.07 -2.90 -7.24
C GLY A 134 17.19 -3.04 -8.29
N ARG A 135 18.33 -3.54 -7.84
CA ARG A 135 19.42 -3.98 -8.72
C ARG A 135 19.13 -5.39 -9.22
N LEU A 136 18.23 -5.50 -10.18
CA LEU A 136 18.07 -6.75 -10.91
C LEU A 136 19.14 -6.77 -12.00
N PRO A 137 19.85 -7.91 -12.17
CA PRO A 137 20.85 -8.05 -13.22
C PRO A 137 20.26 -7.87 -14.60
#